data_dc1ae0f55b598de035bb60482968c2ff
#
_entry.id   dc1ae0f55b598de035bb60482968c2ff
#
_cell.length_a   1.000
_cell.length_b   1.000
_cell.length_c   1.000
_cell.angle_alpha   90.00
_cell.angle_beta   90.00
_cell.angle_gamma   90.00
#
_symmetry.space_group_name_H-M   'P 1'
#
loop_
_entity.id
_entity.type
_entity.pdbx_description
1 polymer ?
#
loop_
_entity_poly.entity_id
_entity_poly.type
_entity_poly.pdbx_seq_one_letter_code
_entity_poly.pdbx_strand_id
1 'polypeptide(L)'
;TAVVVDDTLVAVEAGDTTGRVFGVAFDLGTTSVVATLIDLSSGMPLAVASMLNKQQRYGADVISRISATMLDPAALDSLQGLAHESLDELTGEVCREAGVDRSEVYQIALAGNATMVQVALGIDPEPLGVAPFVLATEDYPDVRAADLGVRVHPRARACLFPALGAYVGGDIVAGALACGMDRDQRIRLFIDVGTNCEMILGNGERL
;
A
#
# COMPACT_ATOMS: atom_id res chain seq x y z
N THR A 1 21.54 8.58 17.87
CA THR A 1 21.14 8.95 16.49
C THR A 1 19.79 9.64 16.50
N ALA A 2 19.60 10.67 15.66
CA ALA A 2 18.30 11.29 15.41
C ALA A 2 17.69 10.64 14.16
N VAL A 3 16.41 10.26 14.25
CA VAL A 3 15.65 9.74 13.11
C VAL A 3 14.76 10.86 12.59
N VAL A 4 14.94 11.22 11.33
CA VAL A 4 14.21 12.28 10.65
C VAL A 4 13.49 11.72 9.43
N VAL A 5 12.20 12.01 9.32
CA VAL A 5 11.36 11.67 8.17
C VAL A 5 10.70 12.96 7.67
N ASP A 6 10.87 13.32 6.41
CA ASP A 6 10.33 14.53 5.78
C ASP A 6 10.56 15.81 6.64
N ASP A 7 11.83 16.06 7.00
CA ASP A 7 12.26 17.20 7.84
C ASP A 7 11.67 17.22 9.28
N THR A 8 11.01 16.15 9.68
CA THR A 8 10.43 16.01 11.03
C THR A 8 11.24 15.03 11.88
N LEU A 9 11.67 15.45 13.07
CA LEU A 9 12.30 14.56 14.05
C LEU A 9 11.24 13.60 14.62
N VAL A 10 11.35 12.32 14.27
CA VAL A 10 10.39 11.29 14.70
C VAL A 10 10.88 10.50 15.90
N ALA A 11 12.19 10.31 16.05
CA ALA A 11 12.76 9.59 17.20
C ALA A 11 14.19 10.03 17.52
N VAL A 12 14.65 9.66 18.71
CA VAL A 12 16.06 9.72 19.13
C VAL A 12 16.43 8.35 19.67
N GLU A 13 17.40 7.71 19.02
CA GLU A 13 17.90 6.39 19.37
C GLU A 13 19.24 6.47 20.09
N ALA A 14 19.49 5.50 20.97
CA ALA A 14 20.76 5.41 21.67
C ALA A 14 21.87 4.90 20.75
N GLY A 15 23.05 5.49 20.83
CA GLY A 15 24.22 5.09 20.06
C GLY A 15 24.16 5.51 18.59
N ASP A 16 24.97 4.83 17.77
CA ASP A 16 25.03 4.99 16.32
C ASP A 16 24.15 3.95 15.62
N THR A 17 23.01 4.37 15.09
CA THR A 17 22.05 3.57 14.34
C THR A 17 21.93 4.01 12.87
N THR A 18 22.87 4.82 12.37
CA THR A 18 22.81 5.39 11.01
C THR A 18 22.80 4.34 9.89
N GLY A 19 23.29 3.13 10.16
CA GLY A 19 23.24 2.00 9.24
C GLY A 19 21.95 1.13 9.35
N ARG A 20 20.97 1.53 10.15
CA ARG A 20 19.73 0.76 10.40
C ARG A 20 18.51 1.62 10.10
N VAL A 21 18.14 1.69 8.83
CA VAL A 21 17.01 2.49 8.36
C VAL A 21 16.14 1.59 7.49
N PHE A 22 14.96 1.21 7.99
CA PHE A 22 14.10 0.23 7.34
C PHE A 22 12.73 0.79 6.99
N GLY A 23 12.19 0.28 5.88
CA GLY A 23 10.83 0.53 5.45
C GLY A 23 10.16 -0.76 4.97
N VAL A 24 8.84 -0.78 4.98
CA VAL A 24 8.06 -1.89 4.42
C VAL A 24 7.22 -1.37 3.26
N ALA A 25 7.36 -2.00 2.10
CA ALA A 25 6.50 -1.75 0.95
C ALA A 25 5.43 -2.84 0.84
N PHE A 26 4.18 -2.43 0.62
CA PHE A 26 3.04 -3.32 0.44
C PHE A 26 2.44 -3.18 -0.96
N ASP A 27 2.12 -4.33 -1.54
CA ASP A 27 1.15 -4.46 -2.62
C ASP A 27 -0.13 -5.06 -2.03
N LEU A 28 -1.17 -4.23 -1.88
CA LEU A 28 -2.48 -4.62 -1.36
C LEU A 28 -3.38 -5.02 -2.52
N GLY A 29 -3.12 -6.20 -3.08
CA GLY A 29 -3.90 -6.75 -4.18
C GLY A 29 -5.26 -7.31 -3.75
N THR A 30 -6.18 -7.45 -4.70
CA THR A 30 -7.50 -8.04 -4.48
C THR A 30 -7.40 -9.51 -4.04
N THR A 31 -6.50 -10.27 -4.65
CA THR A 31 -6.35 -11.71 -4.40
C THR A 31 -5.25 -12.01 -3.37
N SER A 32 -4.10 -11.36 -3.50
CA SER A 32 -2.94 -11.55 -2.64
C SER A 32 -2.42 -10.23 -2.11
N VAL A 33 -1.80 -10.29 -0.94
CA VAL A 33 -1.09 -9.16 -0.33
C VAL A 33 0.39 -9.54 -0.25
N VAL A 34 1.27 -8.64 -0.63
CA VAL A 34 2.72 -8.82 -0.58
C VAL A 34 3.33 -7.74 0.30
N ALA A 35 4.28 -8.11 1.14
CA ALA A 35 5.11 -7.17 1.88
C ALA A 35 6.59 -7.41 1.58
N THR A 36 7.32 -6.32 1.41
CA THR A 36 8.77 -6.33 1.21
C THR A 36 9.42 -5.42 2.24
N LEU A 37 10.29 -5.98 3.09
CA LEU A 37 11.16 -5.19 3.96
C LEU A 37 12.38 -4.72 3.18
N ILE A 38 12.66 -3.43 3.27
CA ILE A 38 13.71 -2.76 2.47
C ILE A 38 14.68 -2.06 3.42
N ASP A 39 15.98 -2.25 3.21
CA ASP A 39 17.00 -1.36 3.74
C ASP A 39 16.97 -0.05 2.93
N LEU A 40 16.52 1.04 3.56
CA LEU A 40 16.36 2.32 2.88
C LEU A 40 17.70 3.02 2.58
N SER A 41 18.79 2.58 3.21
CA SER A 41 20.12 3.13 2.92
C SER A 41 20.68 2.62 1.60
N SER A 42 20.38 1.38 1.25
CA SER A 42 20.86 0.71 0.02
C SER A 42 19.77 0.53 -1.05
N GLY A 43 18.49 0.60 -0.66
CA GLY A 43 17.36 0.27 -1.52
C GLY A 43 17.18 -1.25 -1.75
N MET A 44 17.93 -2.09 -1.03
CA MET A 44 17.88 -3.53 -1.22
C MET A 44 16.75 -4.18 -0.42
N PRO A 45 15.98 -5.11 -1.02
CA PRO A 45 15.03 -5.93 -0.27
C PRO A 45 15.77 -6.91 0.65
N LEU A 46 15.33 -6.99 1.90
CA LEU A 46 15.88 -7.89 2.92
C LEU A 46 15.04 -9.15 3.09
N ALA A 47 13.72 -9.03 3.00
CA ALA A 47 12.77 -10.13 3.10
C ALA A 47 11.51 -9.80 2.30
N VAL A 48 10.84 -10.84 1.80
CA VAL A 48 9.57 -10.73 1.07
C VAL A 48 8.63 -11.81 1.58
N ALA A 49 7.43 -11.43 1.98
CA ALA A 49 6.37 -12.35 2.35
C ALA A 49 5.07 -12.05 1.60
N SER A 50 4.26 -13.07 1.40
CA SER A 50 2.96 -12.90 0.74
C SER A 50 1.92 -13.86 1.32
N MET A 51 0.66 -13.42 1.28
CA MET A 51 -0.47 -14.24 1.69
C MET A 51 -1.69 -13.98 0.82
N LEU A 52 -2.67 -14.85 0.87
CA LEU A 52 -3.99 -14.58 0.31
C LEU A 52 -4.66 -13.45 1.10
N ASN A 53 -5.25 -12.51 0.37
CA ASN A 53 -5.98 -11.40 1.01
C ASN A 53 -7.14 -11.96 1.85
N LYS A 54 -7.11 -11.72 3.16
CA LYS A 54 -8.13 -12.22 4.10
C LYS A 54 -9.53 -11.70 3.80
N GLN A 55 -9.66 -10.62 3.03
CA GLN A 55 -10.93 -10.08 2.56
C GLN A 55 -11.66 -10.99 1.55
N GLN A 56 -11.02 -12.05 1.02
CA GLN A 56 -11.63 -13.00 0.08
C GLN A 56 -12.94 -13.62 0.60
N ARG A 57 -13.14 -13.69 1.91
CA ARG A 57 -14.39 -14.18 2.50
C ARG A 57 -15.60 -13.29 2.18
N TYR A 58 -15.38 -12.04 1.77
CA TYR A 58 -16.41 -11.09 1.32
C TYR A 58 -16.57 -11.03 -0.20
N GLY A 59 -15.75 -11.75 -0.93
CA GLY A 59 -15.77 -11.85 -2.38
C GLY A 59 -14.37 -11.97 -2.98
N ALA A 60 -14.30 -12.63 -4.13
CA ALA A 60 -13.06 -12.86 -4.85
C ALA A 60 -12.57 -11.62 -5.64
N ASP A 61 -13.46 -10.66 -5.88
CA ASP A 61 -13.23 -9.45 -6.66
C ASP A 61 -13.70 -8.19 -5.92
N VAL A 62 -13.33 -7.01 -6.46
CA VAL A 62 -13.65 -5.71 -5.84
C VAL A 62 -15.14 -5.43 -5.81
N ILE A 63 -15.89 -5.80 -6.85
CA ILE A 63 -17.33 -5.52 -6.94
C ILE A 63 -18.10 -6.31 -5.88
N SER A 64 -17.74 -7.56 -5.66
CA SER A 64 -18.33 -8.38 -4.59
C SER A 64 -18.13 -7.76 -3.20
N ARG A 65 -16.95 -7.18 -2.94
CA ARG A 65 -16.64 -6.52 -1.66
C ARG A 65 -17.38 -5.20 -1.50
N ILE A 66 -17.47 -4.38 -2.55
CA ILE A 66 -18.31 -3.17 -2.57
C ILE A 66 -19.77 -3.54 -2.32
N SER A 67 -20.29 -4.57 -3.01
CA SER A 67 -21.65 -5.01 -2.80
C SER A 67 -21.91 -5.47 -1.35
N ALA A 68 -20.93 -6.10 -0.71
CA ALA A 68 -21.05 -6.50 0.68
C ALA A 68 -21.20 -5.29 1.62
N THR A 69 -20.47 -4.19 1.39
CA THR A 69 -20.62 -2.96 2.20
C THR A 69 -21.96 -2.27 1.96
N MET A 70 -22.49 -2.33 0.74
CA MET A 70 -23.84 -1.79 0.44
C MET A 70 -24.97 -2.59 1.10
N LEU A 71 -24.79 -3.90 1.28
CA LEU A 71 -25.81 -4.77 1.88
C LEU A 71 -25.74 -4.81 3.40
N ASP A 72 -24.56 -4.67 3.98
CA ASP A 72 -24.33 -4.70 5.43
C ASP A 72 -23.32 -3.60 5.82
N PRO A 73 -23.76 -2.55 6.52
CA PRO A 73 -22.88 -1.48 7.00
C PRO A 73 -21.70 -1.97 7.86
N ALA A 74 -21.85 -3.11 8.57
CA ALA A 74 -20.77 -3.68 9.37
C ALA A 74 -19.68 -4.37 8.52
N ALA A 75 -19.94 -4.59 7.23
CA ALA A 75 -18.98 -5.22 6.34
C ALA A 75 -17.76 -4.33 6.08
N LEU A 76 -17.91 -3.00 6.08
CA LEU A 76 -16.78 -2.08 5.92
C LEU A 76 -15.75 -2.22 7.05
N ASP A 77 -16.21 -2.17 8.30
CA ASP A 77 -15.33 -2.34 9.48
C ASP A 77 -14.64 -3.72 9.46
N SER A 78 -15.38 -4.74 9.06
CA SER A 78 -14.83 -6.09 8.96
C SER A 78 -13.80 -6.22 7.86
N LEU A 79 -14.05 -5.65 6.68
CA LEU A 79 -13.12 -5.63 5.55
C LEU A 79 -11.85 -4.82 5.89
N GLN A 80 -12.02 -3.66 6.55
CA GLN A 80 -10.90 -2.86 7.05
C GLN A 80 -10.04 -3.67 8.03
N GLY A 81 -10.67 -4.28 9.03
CA GLY A 81 -9.96 -5.11 10.01
C GLY A 81 -9.15 -6.24 9.38
N LEU A 82 -9.70 -6.89 8.34
CA LEU A 82 -9.01 -7.96 7.60
C LEU A 82 -7.82 -7.45 6.76
N ALA A 83 -7.94 -6.24 6.19
CA ALA A 83 -6.81 -5.61 5.51
C ALA A 83 -5.70 -5.31 6.52
N HIS A 84 -6.04 -4.68 7.65
CA HIS A 84 -5.09 -4.36 8.74
C HIS A 84 -4.41 -5.61 9.28
N GLU A 85 -5.16 -6.68 9.51
CA GLU A 85 -4.62 -7.95 9.98
C GLU A 85 -3.62 -8.54 8.98
N SER A 86 -3.92 -8.49 7.67
CA SER A 86 -3.01 -8.97 6.63
C SER A 86 -1.71 -8.16 6.57
N LEU A 87 -1.81 -6.83 6.61
CA LEU A 87 -0.65 -5.93 6.59
C LEU A 87 0.25 -6.13 7.83
N ASP A 88 -0.35 -6.22 9.02
CA ASP A 88 0.41 -6.39 10.27
C ASP A 88 1.07 -7.77 10.38
N GLU A 89 0.38 -8.83 9.96
CA GLU A 89 0.92 -10.18 9.95
C GLU A 89 2.14 -10.30 9.03
N LEU A 90 2.03 -9.80 7.80
CA LEU A 90 3.13 -9.77 6.84
C LEU A 90 4.30 -8.92 7.32
N THR A 91 4.03 -7.76 7.96
CA THR A 91 5.08 -6.95 8.60
C THR A 91 5.86 -7.76 9.62
N GLY A 92 5.16 -8.51 10.48
CA GLY A 92 5.82 -9.39 11.45
C GLY A 92 6.64 -10.48 10.82
N GLU A 93 6.19 -11.02 9.72
CA GLU A 93 6.89 -12.08 9.00
C GLU A 93 8.19 -11.56 8.38
N VAL A 94 8.15 -10.48 7.60
CA VAL A 94 9.35 -9.92 6.96
C VAL A 94 10.36 -9.38 7.98
N CYS A 95 9.91 -8.77 9.08
CA CYS A 95 10.79 -8.31 10.14
C CYS A 95 11.48 -9.49 10.84
N ARG A 96 10.76 -10.57 11.14
CA ARG A 96 11.31 -11.77 11.77
C ARG A 96 12.32 -12.46 10.86
N GLU A 97 12.03 -12.58 9.57
CA GLU A 97 12.92 -13.21 8.59
C GLU A 97 14.23 -12.44 8.45
N ALA A 98 14.17 -11.12 8.42
CA ALA A 98 15.34 -10.24 8.30
C ALA A 98 16.08 -9.99 9.63
N GLY A 99 15.53 -10.42 10.78
CA GLY A 99 16.10 -10.11 12.10
C GLY A 99 16.05 -8.62 12.46
N VAL A 100 15.03 -7.91 11.99
CA VAL A 100 14.79 -6.47 12.23
C VAL A 100 13.67 -6.33 13.26
N ASP A 101 13.87 -5.46 14.27
CA ASP A 101 12.80 -5.13 15.20
C ASP A 101 11.77 -4.23 14.50
N ARG A 102 10.48 -4.49 14.71
CA ARG A 102 9.40 -3.67 14.14
C ARG A 102 9.51 -2.19 14.52
N SER A 103 10.06 -1.88 15.68
CA SER A 103 10.28 -0.50 16.13
C SER A 103 11.34 0.27 15.33
N GLU A 104 12.14 -0.43 14.52
CA GLU A 104 13.14 0.17 13.62
C GLU A 104 12.55 0.51 12.22
N VAL A 105 11.27 0.20 12.00
CA VAL A 105 10.55 0.55 10.76
C VAL A 105 9.84 1.88 10.97
N TYR A 106 10.30 2.92 10.27
CA TYR A 106 9.81 4.29 10.39
C TYR A 106 8.94 4.74 9.21
N GLN A 107 8.93 3.98 8.13
CA GLN A 107 8.16 4.30 6.95
C GLN A 107 7.57 3.05 6.33
N ILE A 108 6.33 3.16 5.88
CA ILE A 108 5.70 2.17 5.00
C ILE A 108 5.27 2.83 3.70
N ALA A 109 5.26 2.07 2.63
CA ALA A 109 4.66 2.45 1.36
C ALA A 109 3.55 1.44 1.03
N LEU A 110 2.42 1.91 0.52
CA LEU A 110 1.30 1.05 0.16
C LEU A 110 0.81 1.39 -1.24
N ALA A 111 0.84 0.40 -2.11
CA ALA A 111 0.21 0.40 -3.42
C ALA A 111 -0.96 -0.59 -3.41
N GLY A 112 -1.99 -0.30 -4.17
CA GLY A 112 -3.16 -1.15 -4.34
C GLY A 112 -4.21 -0.49 -5.21
N ASN A 113 -5.18 -1.27 -5.67
CA ASN A 113 -6.28 -0.66 -6.40
C ASN A 113 -7.11 0.27 -5.49
N ALA A 114 -7.87 1.20 -6.11
CA ALA A 114 -8.60 2.25 -5.41
C ALA A 114 -9.54 1.69 -4.31
N THR A 115 -10.25 0.60 -4.59
CA THR A 115 -11.18 -0.02 -3.62
C THR A 115 -10.42 -0.58 -2.42
N MET A 116 -9.30 -1.28 -2.63
CA MET A 116 -8.53 -1.89 -1.54
C MET A 116 -7.93 -0.84 -0.63
N VAL A 117 -7.41 0.26 -1.19
CA VAL A 117 -6.84 1.36 -0.40
C VAL A 117 -7.94 2.09 0.39
N GLN A 118 -9.08 2.42 -0.23
CA GLN A 118 -10.20 3.07 0.47
C GLN A 118 -10.73 2.20 1.61
N VAL A 119 -10.96 0.92 1.36
CA VAL A 119 -11.42 -0.01 2.41
C VAL A 119 -10.40 -0.13 3.54
N ALA A 120 -9.10 -0.18 3.25
CA ALA A 120 -8.07 -0.22 4.28
C ALA A 120 -8.06 1.04 5.17
N LEU A 121 -8.50 2.17 4.62
CA LEU A 121 -8.65 3.44 5.36
C LEU A 121 -10.04 3.61 5.99
N GLY A 122 -10.96 2.65 5.85
CA GLY A 122 -12.34 2.76 6.35
C GLY A 122 -13.19 3.75 5.55
N ILE A 123 -12.80 4.06 4.32
CA ILE A 123 -13.56 4.91 3.41
C ILE A 123 -14.57 4.04 2.66
N ASP A 124 -15.84 4.46 2.68
CA ASP A 124 -16.91 3.74 1.99
C ASP A 124 -16.65 3.61 0.49
N PRO A 125 -16.53 2.39 -0.05
CA PRO A 125 -16.25 2.16 -1.45
C PRO A 125 -17.52 2.16 -2.33
N GLU A 126 -18.72 2.35 -1.80
CA GLU A 126 -19.97 2.35 -2.59
C GLU A 126 -19.89 3.24 -3.84
N PRO A 127 -19.35 4.50 -3.77
CA PRO A 127 -19.26 5.36 -4.94
C PRO A 127 -18.38 4.80 -6.07
N LEU A 128 -17.48 3.84 -5.78
CA LEU A 128 -16.70 3.15 -6.81
C LEU A 128 -17.50 2.05 -7.54
N GLY A 129 -18.56 1.53 -6.91
CA GLY A 129 -19.40 0.47 -7.46
C GLY A 129 -20.63 0.97 -8.22
N VAL A 130 -20.96 2.26 -8.11
CA VAL A 130 -22.19 2.84 -8.68
C VAL A 130 -21.84 3.99 -9.64
N ALA A 131 -22.46 4.00 -10.82
CA ALA A 131 -22.25 5.10 -11.77
C ALA A 131 -22.58 6.47 -11.11
N PRO A 132 -21.76 7.51 -11.30
CA PRO A 132 -20.70 7.66 -12.28
C PRO A 132 -19.29 7.17 -11.84
N PHE A 133 -19.17 6.32 -10.84
CA PHE A 133 -17.91 5.72 -10.37
C PHE A 133 -16.90 6.78 -9.87
N VAL A 134 -17.15 7.34 -8.71
CA VAL A 134 -16.41 8.49 -8.16
C VAL A 134 -15.46 8.03 -7.05
N LEU A 135 -14.19 8.46 -7.13
CA LEU A 135 -13.25 8.36 -6.02
C LEU A 135 -13.61 9.31 -4.89
N ALA A 136 -13.49 8.86 -3.65
CA ALA A 136 -13.63 9.74 -2.49
C ALA A 136 -12.44 10.71 -2.38
N THR A 137 -11.24 10.26 -2.75
CA THR A 137 -10.02 11.06 -2.83
C THR A 137 -9.03 10.41 -3.81
N GLU A 138 -8.21 11.22 -4.45
CA GLU A 138 -7.16 10.75 -5.37
C GLU A 138 -5.83 10.50 -4.64
N ASP A 139 -5.58 11.25 -3.54
CA ASP A 139 -4.37 11.11 -2.72
C ASP A 139 -4.71 10.99 -1.22
N TYR A 140 -3.72 10.59 -0.43
CA TYR A 140 -3.88 10.24 0.97
C TYR A 140 -2.75 10.87 1.81
N PRO A 141 -2.80 12.19 2.05
CA PRO A 141 -1.79 12.88 2.86
C PRO A 141 -1.90 12.48 4.33
N ASP A 142 -0.76 12.55 5.02
CA ASP A 142 -0.66 12.43 6.49
C ASP A 142 -1.14 11.11 7.11
N VAL A 143 -1.17 10.02 6.36
CA VAL A 143 -1.50 8.70 6.89
C VAL A 143 -0.33 8.15 7.71
N ARG A 144 -0.62 7.56 8.85
CA ARG A 144 0.36 6.86 9.70
C ARG A 144 0.25 5.36 9.50
N ALA A 145 1.32 4.63 9.79
CA ALA A 145 1.30 3.16 9.78
C ALA A 145 0.18 2.59 10.70
N ALA A 146 -0.05 3.25 11.86
CA ALA A 146 -1.09 2.86 12.79
C ALA A 146 -2.52 2.99 12.22
N ASP A 147 -2.76 3.92 11.31
CA ASP A 147 -4.07 4.12 10.67
C ASP A 147 -4.40 2.99 9.67
N LEU A 148 -3.37 2.20 9.29
CA LEU A 148 -3.48 0.97 8.51
C LEU A 148 -3.34 -0.30 9.38
N GLY A 149 -3.42 -0.17 10.69
CA GLY A 149 -3.31 -1.29 11.64
C GLY A 149 -1.91 -1.89 11.76
N VAL A 150 -0.89 -1.30 11.12
CA VAL A 150 0.48 -1.83 11.11
C VAL A 150 1.22 -1.41 12.37
N ARG A 151 1.64 -2.39 13.17
CA ARG A 151 2.36 -2.20 14.43
C ARG A 151 3.87 -2.18 14.19
N VAL A 152 4.39 -1.00 13.90
CA VAL A 152 5.81 -0.65 13.75
C VAL A 152 6.15 0.51 14.69
N HIS A 153 7.19 1.31 14.42
CA HIS A 153 7.47 2.47 15.26
C HIS A 153 6.21 3.37 15.39
N PRO A 154 5.84 3.85 16.60
CA PRO A 154 4.57 4.58 16.82
C PRO A 154 4.40 5.85 15.99
N ARG A 155 5.50 6.45 15.52
CA ARG A 155 5.49 7.62 14.64
C ARG A 155 5.80 7.30 13.18
N ALA A 156 5.75 6.01 12.82
CA ALA A 156 5.96 5.61 11.43
C ALA A 156 4.87 6.20 10.53
N ARG A 157 5.30 6.72 9.39
CA ARG A 157 4.43 7.29 8.37
C ARG A 157 4.11 6.26 7.29
N ALA A 158 2.96 6.46 6.65
CA ALA A 158 2.55 5.67 5.50
C ALA A 158 2.47 6.60 4.27
N CYS A 159 3.19 6.23 3.21
CA CYS A 159 3.08 6.82 1.88
C CYS A 159 2.18 5.91 1.04
N LEU A 160 0.99 6.40 0.69
CA LEU A 160 0.07 5.67 -0.18
C LEU A 160 0.19 6.23 -1.59
N PHE A 161 0.27 5.34 -2.58
CA PHE A 161 0.27 5.77 -3.97
C PHE A 161 -1.11 6.33 -4.36
N PRO A 162 -1.15 7.46 -5.09
CA PRO A 162 -2.41 8.08 -5.52
C PRO A 162 -3.15 7.19 -6.51
N ALA A 163 -4.47 7.29 -6.53
CA ALA A 163 -5.31 6.71 -7.57
C ALA A 163 -5.55 7.71 -8.70
N LEU A 164 -5.57 7.23 -9.94
CA LEU A 164 -5.88 8.06 -11.12
C LEU A 164 -7.37 8.03 -11.49
N GLY A 165 -8.13 7.12 -10.91
CA GLY A 165 -9.55 6.97 -11.16
C GLY A 165 -10.12 5.78 -10.40
N ALA A 166 -11.44 5.58 -10.49
CA ALA A 166 -12.15 4.54 -9.75
C ALA A 166 -11.57 3.12 -9.96
N TYR A 167 -11.02 2.87 -11.15
CA TYR A 167 -10.48 1.55 -11.53
C TYR A 167 -8.99 1.57 -11.86
N VAL A 168 -8.30 2.70 -11.66
CA VAL A 168 -6.85 2.83 -11.86
C VAL A 168 -6.24 3.29 -10.55
N GLY A 169 -5.78 2.34 -9.78
CA GLY A 169 -5.29 2.54 -8.42
C GLY A 169 -3.81 2.91 -8.33
N GLY A 170 -3.35 2.99 -7.09
CA GLY A 170 -1.96 3.28 -6.76
C GLY A 170 -0.97 2.18 -7.17
N ASP A 171 -1.44 0.95 -7.35
CA ASP A 171 -0.69 -0.18 -7.92
C ASP A 171 -0.18 0.14 -9.33
N ILE A 172 -1.05 0.67 -10.18
CA ILE A 172 -0.71 1.06 -11.56
C ILE A 172 0.24 2.26 -11.57
N VAL A 173 0.02 3.23 -10.68
CA VAL A 173 0.92 4.39 -10.53
C VAL A 173 2.30 3.96 -10.05
N ALA A 174 2.36 3.06 -9.06
CA ALA A 174 3.61 2.49 -8.57
C ALA A 174 4.35 1.71 -9.66
N GLY A 175 3.63 0.92 -10.47
CA GLY A 175 4.17 0.17 -11.60
C GLY A 175 4.76 1.09 -12.67
N ALA A 176 4.06 2.15 -13.05
CA ALA A 176 4.57 3.15 -14.01
C ALA A 176 5.84 3.84 -13.51
N LEU A 177 5.88 4.22 -12.23
CA LEU A 177 7.05 4.81 -11.58
C LEU A 177 8.23 3.81 -11.54
N ALA A 178 7.97 2.56 -11.14
CA ALA A 178 9.00 1.53 -11.07
C ALA A 178 9.62 1.22 -12.44
N CYS A 179 8.80 1.24 -13.51
CA CYS A 179 9.27 1.08 -14.89
C CYS A 179 9.97 2.33 -15.45
N GLY A 180 9.94 3.47 -14.75
CA GLY A 180 10.54 4.73 -15.19
C GLY A 180 9.85 5.33 -16.41
N MET A 181 8.55 5.10 -16.60
CA MET A 181 7.78 5.64 -17.73
C MET A 181 7.73 7.17 -17.71
N ASP A 182 7.72 7.74 -16.51
CA ASP A 182 7.74 9.19 -16.24
C ASP A 182 9.00 9.91 -16.75
N ARG A 183 10.07 9.15 -17.03
CA ARG A 183 11.40 9.68 -17.40
C ARG A 183 11.89 9.19 -18.76
N ASP A 184 11.22 8.24 -19.39
CA ASP A 184 11.62 7.66 -20.65
C ASP A 184 10.96 8.41 -21.83
N GLN A 185 11.74 8.84 -22.80
CA GLN A 185 11.24 9.49 -24.01
C GLN A 185 10.65 8.51 -25.02
N ARG A 186 10.98 7.23 -24.90
CA ARG A 186 10.42 6.17 -25.76
C ARG A 186 9.01 5.86 -25.34
N ILE A 187 8.12 5.62 -26.29
CA ILE A 187 6.78 5.09 -26.02
C ILE A 187 6.94 3.69 -25.43
N ARG A 188 6.36 3.49 -24.24
CA ARG A 188 6.32 2.22 -23.52
C ARG A 188 4.88 1.77 -23.32
N LEU A 189 4.69 0.48 -23.27
CA LEU A 189 3.47 -0.15 -22.82
C LEU A 189 3.77 -0.89 -21.51
N PHE A 190 3.12 -0.49 -20.44
CA PHE A 190 3.06 -1.21 -19.18
C PHE A 190 1.75 -1.99 -19.13
N ILE A 191 1.81 -3.26 -18.78
CA ILE A 191 0.64 -4.13 -18.64
C ILE A 191 0.72 -4.77 -17.25
N ASP A 192 -0.30 -4.53 -16.44
CA ASP A 192 -0.51 -5.24 -15.19
C ASP A 192 -1.53 -6.35 -15.43
N VAL A 193 -1.13 -7.59 -15.16
CA VAL A 193 -1.96 -8.77 -15.36
C VAL A 193 -2.24 -9.42 -14.01
N GLY A 194 -3.38 -9.08 -13.41
CA GLY A 194 -3.82 -9.57 -12.11
C GLY A 194 -5.24 -10.14 -12.16
N THR A 195 -6.00 -9.88 -11.12
CA THR A 195 -7.45 -10.18 -11.08
C THR A 195 -8.20 -9.38 -12.16
N ASN A 196 -7.76 -8.15 -12.39
CA ASN A 196 -8.12 -7.34 -13.56
C ASN A 196 -6.88 -7.19 -14.46
N CYS A 197 -7.01 -6.44 -15.54
CA CYS A 197 -5.89 -6.14 -16.41
C CYS A 197 -5.92 -4.67 -16.78
N GLU A 198 -4.90 -3.95 -16.35
CA GLU A 198 -4.73 -2.54 -16.62
C GLU A 198 -3.53 -2.31 -17.55
N MET A 199 -3.62 -1.27 -18.38
CA MET A 199 -2.57 -0.93 -19.33
C MET A 199 -2.31 0.57 -19.34
N ILE A 200 -1.03 0.95 -19.33
CA ILE A 200 -0.58 2.33 -19.57
C ILE A 200 0.26 2.34 -20.84
N LEU A 201 -0.06 3.24 -21.75
CA LEU A 201 0.72 3.50 -22.95
C LEU A 201 1.16 4.96 -22.95
N GLY A 202 2.46 5.19 -23.00
CA GLY A 202 2.98 6.57 -23.07
C GLY A 202 4.48 6.67 -22.86
N ASN A 203 4.92 7.87 -22.52
CA ASN A 203 6.32 8.23 -22.25
C ASN A 203 6.38 9.37 -21.21
N GLY A 204 7.57 9.91 -20.94
CA GLY A 204 7.76 11.01 -19.96
C GLY A 204 7.05 12.32 -20.28
N GLU A 205 6.43 12.47 -21.45
CA GLU A 205 5.66 13.66 -21.83
C GLU A 205 4.15 13.43 -21.62
N ARG A 206 3.69 12.17 -21.82
CA ARG A 206 2.28 11.81 -21.73
C ARG A 206 2.11 10.32 -21.44
N LEU A 207 1.31 10.02 -20.43
CA LEU A 207 0.82 8.70 -20.06
C LEU A 207 -0.68 8.61 -20.27
#